data_9bf81ebca35959ca3bfabc4d85a5aaf2
#
_entry.id   9bf81ebca35959ca3bfabc4d85a5aaf2
#
_cell.length_a   1.000
_cell.length_b   1.000
_cell.length_c   1.000
_cell.angle_alpha   90.00
_cell.angle_beta   90.00
_cell.angle_gamma   90.00
#
_symmetry.space_group_name_H-M   'P 1'
#
loop_
_entity.id
_entity.type
_entity.pdbx_description
1 polymer ?
#
loop_
_entity_poly.entity_id
_entity_poly.type
_entity_poly.pdbx_seq_one_letter_code
_entity_poly.pdbx_strand_id
1 'polypeptide(L)' 'MISLLNKTEEKILISGMRINLWYCSEMKQWRWTLVDNSRPICKQESGQQPHLRDAMNDVANTVEYMLECKQNE' A
#
# COMPACT_ATOMS: atom_id res chain seq x y z
N MET A 1 4.73 -4.33 -21.28
CA MET A 1 4.88 -3.17 -20.43
C MET A 1 3.62 -2.92 -19.63
N ILE A 2 3.80 -2.50 -18.45
CA ILE A 2 2.65 -2.23 -17.61
C ILE A 2 1.96 -0.96 -18.04
N SER A 3 0.69 -1.06 -18.21
CA SER A 3 -0.07 0.06 -18.68
C SER A 3 -0.69 0.79 -17.51
N LEU A 4 0.15 1.43 -16.73
CA LEU A 4 -0.34 2.16 -15.58
C LEU A 4 -1.25 3.29 -15.98
N LEU A 5 -1.10 3.73 -17.21
CA LEU A 5 -1.95 4.80 -17.73
C LEU A 5 -3.39 4.39 -17.80
N ASN A 6 -3.67 3.11 -17.82
CA ASN A 6 -5.03 2.63 -17.91
C ASN A 6 -5.66 2.47 -16.55
N LYS A 7 -5.13 3.16 -15.56
CA LYS A 7 -5.69 3.16 -14.22
C LYS A 7 -5.67 1.78 -13.58
N THR A 8 -4.72 0.98 -14.00
CA THR A 8 -4.58 -0.33 -13.42
C THR A 8 -4.02 -0.19 -12.02
N GLU A 9 -4.71 -0.80 -11.07
CA GLU A 9 -4.22 -0.86 -9.72
C GLU A 9 -3.46 -2.14 -9.53
N GLU A 10 -2.37 -2.06 -8.80
CA GLU A 10 -1.66 -3.24 -8.36
C GLU A 10 -2.19 -3.65 -7.00
N LYS A 11 -2.65 -4.88 -6.91
CA LYS A 11 -3.21 -5.40 -5.67
C LYS A 11 -2.32 -6.52 -5.17
N ILE A 12 -1.88 -6.35 -3.94
CA ILE A 12 -0.94 -7.28 -3.33
C ILE A 12 -1.52 -7.76 -2.01
N LEU A 13 -1.44 -9.07 -1.78
CA LEU A 13 -1.91 -9.67 -0.53
C LEU A 13 -0.72 -10.21 0.23
N ILE A 14 -0.54 -9.71 1.45
CA ILE A 14 0.54 -10.17 2.32
C ILE A 14 -0.04 -10.40 3.71
N SER A 15 -0.02 -11.65 4.15
CA SER A 15 -0.41 -11.99 5.53
C SER A 15 -1.73 -11.35 5.93
N GLY A 16 -2.70 -11.38 5.04
CA GLY A 16 -4.02 -10.82 5.34
C GLY A 16 -4.13 -9.34 5.08
N MET A 17 -3.08 -8.71 4.63
CA MET A 17 -3.10 -7.30 4.27
C MET A 17 -3.39 -7.16 2.78
N ARG A 18 -4.18 -6.16 2.46
CA ARG A 18 -4.51 -5.85 1.07
C ARG A 18 -3.92 -4.49 0.73
N ILE A 19 -3.09 -4.43 -0.31
CA ILE A 19 -2.38 -3.23 -0.69
C ILE A 19 -2.78 -2.85 -2.10
N ASN A 20 -3.18 -1.60 -2.28
CA ASN A 20 -3.44 -1.03 -3.59
C ASN A 20 -2.44 0.09 -3.85
N LEU A 21 -1.90 0.13 -5.06
CA LEU A 21 -0.94 1.15 -5.45
C LEU A 21 -1.27 1.61 -6.85
N TRP A 22 -1.41 2.92 -7.04
CA TRP A 22 -1.77 3.44 -8.36
C TRP A 22 -1.22 4.85 -8.51
N TYR A 23 -1.15 5.31 -9.77
CA TYR A 23 -0.72 6.66 -10.09
C TYR A 23 -1.93 7.56 -10.24
N CYS A 24 -1.93 8.67 -9.52
CA CYS A 24 -2.98 9.65 -9.60
C CYS A 24 -2.52 10.78 -10.53
N SER A 25 -3.06 10.81 -11.73
CA SER A 25 -2.61 11.79 -12.72
C SER A 25 -3.00 13.20 -12.34
N GLU A 26 -4.09 13.37 -11.63
CA GLU A 26 -4.53 14.70 -11.22
C GLU A 26 -3.57 15.32 -10.24
N MET A 27 -3.05 14.53 -9.31
CA MET A 27 -2.11 15.01 -8.32
C MET A 27 -0.66 14.79 -8.72
N LYS A 28 -0.46 14.04 -9.80
CA LYS A 28 0.87 13.70 -10.28
C LYS A 28 1.68 13.02 -9.21
N GLN A 29 1.04 12.11 -8.49
CA GLN A 29 1.68 11.38 -7.42
C GLN A 29 1.20 9.93 -7.43
N TRP A 30 2.06 9.06 -6.88
CA TRP A 30 1.71 7.68 -6.64
C TRP A 30 1.01 7.59 -5.30
N ARG A 31 -0.14 6.95 -5.29
CA ARG A 31 -0.92 6.80 -4.07
C ARG A 31 -1.05 5.34 -3.73
N TRP A 32 -1.18 5.07 -2.44
CA TRP A 32 -1.33 3.70 -1.99
C TRP A 32 -2.26 3.65 -0.78
N THR A 33 -2.89 2.50 -0.63
CA THR A 33 -3.68 2.21 0.55
C THR A 33 -3.35 0.81 1.00
N LEU A 34 -3.46 0.60 2.30
CA LEU A 34 -3.21 -0.70 2.90
C LEU A 34 -4.29 -0.96 3.92
N VAL A 35 -4.88 -2.15 3.86
CA VAL A 35 -5.94 -2.56 4.77
C VAL A 35 -5.55 -3.91 5.36
N ASP A 36 -5.55 -3.99 6.68
CA ASP A 36 -5.22 -5.23 7.39
C ASP A 36 -6.49 -5.76 8.02
N ASN A 37 -7.04 -6.81 7.44
CA ASN A 37 -8.26 -7.44 7.93
C ASN A 37 -8.00 -8.68 8.78
N SER A 38 -6.74 -8.96 9.09
CA SER A 38 -6.40 -10.15 9.85
C SER A 38 -6.59 -9.96 11.35
N ARG A 39 -6.96 -8.76 11.76
CA ARG A 39 -7.14 -8.44 13.17
C ARG A 39 -8.61 -8.26 13.47
N PRO A 40 -9.01 -8.38 14.75
CA PRO A 40 -10.39 -8.09 15.12
C PRO A 40 -10.82 -6.68 14.71
N ILE A 41 -9.89 -5.73 14.82
CA ILE A 41 -10.15 -4.36 14.41
C ILE A 41 -9.38 -4.10 13.12
N CYS A 42 -10.10 -3.72 12.09
CA CYS A 42 -9.50 -3.44 10.80
C CYS A 42 -8.60 -2.21 10.91
N LYS A 43 -7.39 -2.33 10.41
CA LYS A 43 -6.46 -1.22 10.36
C LYS A 43 -6.24 -0.78 8.94
N GLN A 44 -6.14 0.53 8.75
CA GLN A 44 -5.96 1.10 7.43
C GLN A 44 -4.84 2.13 7.47
N GLU A 45 -4.04 2.14 6.41
CA GLU A 45 -3.00 3.12 6.22
C GLU A 45 -3.03 3.58 4.77
N SER A 46 -2.55 4.77 4.54
CA SER A 46 -2.48 5.29 3.18
C SER A 46 -1.37 6.32 3.10
N GLY A 47 -0.98 6.63 1.87
CA GLY A 47 0.04 7.63 1.65
C GLY A 47 0.14 8.00 0.19
N GLN A 48 1.05 8.92 -0.09
CA GLN A 48 1.29 9.34 -1.46
C GLN A 48 2.69 9.91 -1.57
N GLN A 49 3.30 9.70 -2.73
CA GLN A 49 4.64 10.15 -3.01
C GLN A 49 4.76 10.51 -4.48
N PRO A 50 5.57 11.50 -4.83
CA PRO A 50 5.73 11.86 -6.24
C PRO A 50 6.45 10.79 -7.06
N HIS A 51 7.21 9.92 -6.42
CA HIS A 51 7.96 8.90 -7.14
C HIS A 51 7.51 7.52 -6.71
N LEU A 52 7.45 6.62 -7.68
CA LEU A 52 7.01 5.25 -7.42
C LEU A 52 7.88 4.59 -6.35
N ARG A 53 9.19 4.77 -6.46
CA ARG A 53 10.11 4.14 -5.52
C ARG A 53 9.79 4.55 -4.09
N ASP A 54 9.53 5.84 -3.89
CA ASP A 54 9.22 6.33 -2.56
C ASP A 54 7.90 5.78 -2.04
N ALA A 55 6.91 5.68 -2.94
CA ALA A 55 5.65 5.10 -2.54
C ALA A 55 5.81 3.63 -2.14
N MET A 56 6.61 2.89 -2.89
CA MET A 56 6.86 1.50 -2.56
C MET A 56 7.61 1.35 -1.26
N ASN A 57 8.54 2.27 -0.98
CA ASN A 57 9.23 2.26 0.30
C ASN A 57 8.26 2.51 1.45
N ASP A 58 7.33 3.43 1.26
CA ASP A 58 6.31 3.69 2.27
C ASP A 58 5.51 2.42 2.57
N VAL A 59 5.08 1.74 1.51
CA VAL A 59 4.31 0.52 1.67
C VAL A 59 5.12 -0.53 2.41
N ALA A 60 6.37 -0.71 2.01
CA ALA A 60 7.22 -1.73 2.62
C ALA A 60 7.42 -1.44 4.11
N ASN A 61 7.69 -0.18 4.43
CA ASN A 61 7.89 0.19 5.84
C ASN A 61 6.62 -0.03 6.65
N THR A 62 5.48 0.29 6.07
CA THR A 62 4.21 0.12 6.75
C THR A 62 3.91 -1.35 6.99
N VAL A 63 4.16 -2.19 5.97
CA VAL A 63 3.94 -3.62 6.12
C VAL A 63 4.82 -4.17 7.22
N GLU A 64 6.09 -3.81 7.22
CA GLU A 64 7.02 -4.30 8.24
C GLU A 64 6.58 -3.88 9.62
N TYR A 65 6.15 -2.64 9.75
CA TYR A 65 5.69 -2.16 11.04
C TYR A 65 4.49 -2.96 11.52
N MET A 66 3.55 -3.22 10.63
CA MET A 66 2.35 -3.96 11.01
C MET A 66 2.65 -5.41 11.35
N LEU A 67 3.58 -6.02 10.62
CA LEU A 67 3.97 -7.39 10.93
C LEU A 67 4.65 -7.48 12.28
N GLU A 68 5.48 -6.51 12.61
CA GLU A 68 6.12 -6.49 13.93
C GLU A 68 5.09 -6.36 15.03
N CYS A 69 4.09 -5.52 14.82
CA CYS A 69 3.04 -5.37 15.81
C CYS A 69 2.30 -6.69 16.04
N LYS A 70 2.06 -7.42 14.96
CA LYS A 70 1.38 -8.70 15.07
C LYS A 70 2.22 -9.71 15.84
N GLN A 71 3.53 -9.70 15.61
CA GLN A 71 4.40 -10.65 16.27
C GLN A 71 4.50 -10.39 17.76
N ASN A 72 4.28 -9.17 18.18
CA ASN A 72 4.39 -8.80 19.58
C ASN A 72 3.09 -8.98 20.34
N GLU A 73 2.08 -9.47 19.69
CA GLU A 73 0.83 -9.80 20.36
C GLU A 73 0.76 -11.28 20.76
#